data_27a369c843dd1b78d012bcede99fd459
#
_entry.id   27a369c843dd1b78d012bcede99fd459
#
_cell.length_a   1.000
_cell.length_b   1.000
_cell.length_c   1.000
_cell.angle_alpha   90.00
_cell.angle_beta   90.00
_cell.angle_gamma   90.00
#
_symmetry.space_group_name_H-M   'P 1'
#
loop_
_entity.id
_entity.type
_entity.pdbx_description
1 polymer ?
#
loop_
_entity_poly.entity_id
_entity_poly.type
_entity_poly.pdbx_seq_one_letter_code
_entity_poly.pdbx_strand_id
1 'polypeptide(L)'
;MKLTEKNLCGKIFNRWKVLRFSHKVGYNKYFVCKCLDCGEEHTVYIQNVISGKSKSCGCKSKKETAYNINKKYNNFKIVDNVVIVFINNDKEKIMLCDIEDWEKLKACYWRDINGYADALCDYKHIKFHRVVMNIDDPKIQVDHINGNTFDNRKINLRICNNQENSFNRGKNSNNTSGYKGVYFDKERNKWQGAIQFNGKSYKSPRRYNTPEEAYEWYKNKSNELFKEFSVFKSREQGEQGEK
;
A
#
# COMPACT_ATOMS: atom_id res chain seq x y z
N MET A 1 -57.99 -4.99 8.25
CA MET A 1 -57.73 -6.45 8.17
C MET A 1 -56.47 -6.72 9.02
N LYS A 2 -56.57 -7.51 10.11
CA LYS A 2 -55.41 -7.84 10.93
C LYS A 2 -54.43 -8.71 10.13
N LEU A 3 -53.20 -8.28 9.99
CA LEU A 3 -52.14 -9.04 9.30
C LEU A 3 -51.74 -10.25 10.16
N THR A 4 -52.19 -11.43 9.73
CA THR A 4 -51.83 -12.72 10.36
C THR A 4 -50.61 -13.31 9.65
N GLU A 5 -49.91 -14.26 10.27
CA GLU A 5 -48.70 -14.92 9.70
C GLU A 5 -49.02 -15.54 8.32
N LYS A 6 -50.18 -16.17 8.18
CA LYS A 6 -50.62 -16.75 6.89
C LYS A 6 -50.87 -15.70 5.81
N ASN A 7 -51.32 -14.50 6.20
CA ASN A 7 -51.64 -13.43 5.25
C ASN A 7 -50.41 -12.59 4.82
N LEU A 8 -49.29 -12.80 5.44
CA LEU A 8 -48.02 -12.09 5.11
C LEU A 8 -47.17 -12.80 4.06
N CYS A 9 -47.24 -14.13 4.04
CA CYS A 9 -46.45 -14.92 3.08
C CYS A 9 -46.87 -14.59 1.64
N GLY A 10 -45.93 -14.43 0.76
CA GLY A 10 -46.10 -14.04 -0.64
C GLY A 10 -46.24 -12.53 -0.89
N LYS A 11 -46.54 -11.72 0.14
CA LYS A 11 -46.67 -10.27 -0.01
C LYS A 11 -45.32 -9.60 -0.23
N ILE A 12 -45.40 -8.48 -0.97
CA ILE A 12 -44.23 -7.63 -1.26
C ILE A 12 -44.39 -6.32 -0.50
N PHE A 13 -43.39 -5.92 0.23
CA PHE A 13 -43.26 -4.64 0.89
C PHE A 13 -41.96 -3.97 0.43
N ASN A 14 -42.04 -2.88 -0.31
CA ASN A 14 -40.92 -2.26 -0.98
C ASN A 14 -40.16 -3.29 -1.85
N ARG A 15 -38.93 -3.64 -1.47
CA ARG A 15 -38.07 -4.61 -2.18
C ARG A 15 -37.93 -5.95 -1.43
N TRP A 16 -38.84 -6.21 -0.48
CA TRP A 16 -38.91 -7.46 0.26
C TRP A 16 -40.14 -8.28 -0.19
N LYS A 17 -39.92 -9.53 -0.58
CA LYS A 17 -40.92 -10.54 -0.73
C LYS A 17 -40.91 -11.44 0.49
N VAL A 18 -41.98 -11.46 1.26
CA VAL A 18 -42.12 -12.33 2.46
C VAL A 18 -42.30 -13.76 1.99
N LEU A 19 -41.47 -14.69 2.44
CA LEU A 19 -41.50 -16.08 2.03
C LEU A 19 -42.21 -16.95 3.08
N ARG A 20 -41.73 -16.94 4.30
CA ARG A 20 -42.19 -17.80 5.39
C ARG A 20 -41.90 -17.21 6.75
N PHE A 21 -42.66 -17.65 7.75
CA PHE A 21 -42.31 -17.37 9.17
C PHE A 21 -41.02 -18.09 9.53
N SER A 22 -40.19 -17.43 10.30
CA SER A 22 -38.94 -18.00 10.80
C SER A 22 -39.05 -18.37 12.28
N HIS A 23 -39.07 -17.38 13.16
CA HIS A 23 -39.17 -17.58 14.59
C HIS A 23 -39.70 -16.32 15.30
N LYS A 24 -39.86 -16.45 16.64
CA LYS A 24 -40.31 -15.36 17.51
C LYS A 24 -39.31 -15.16 18.63
N VAL A 25 -38.99 -13.91 18.95
CA VAL A 25 -38.19 -13.52 20.10
C VAL A 25 -39.01 -12.55 20.94
N GLY A 26 -39.46 -12.98 22.10
CA GLY A 26 -40.43 -12.20 22.86
C GLY A 26 -41.69 -11.94 22.06
N TYR A 27 -42.09 -10.69 21.88
CA TYR A 27 -43.23 -10.27 21.05
C TYR A 27 -42.87 -10.04 19.59
N ASN A 28 -41.57 -10.07 19.23
CA ASN A 28 -41.08 -9.78 17.90
C ASN A 28 -41.12 -11.01 16.99
N LYS A 29 -41.74 -10.88 15.82
CA LYS A 29 -41.84 -11.96 14.83
C LYS A 29 -40.86 -11.70 13.70
N TYR A 30 -40.10 -12.74 13.35
CA TYR A 30 -39.07 -12.74 12.29
C TYR A 30 -39.56 -13.63 11.14
N PHE A 31 -39.36 -13.14 9.92
CA PHE A 31 -39.71 -13.83 8.69
C PHE A 31 -38.51 -13.94 7.79
N VAL A 32 -38.42 -15.01 7.04
CA VAL A 32 -37.51 -15.13 5.91
C VAL A 32 -38.12 -14.35 4.76
N CYS A 33 -37.41 -13.33 4.28
CA CYS A 33 -37.81 -12.49 3.17
C CYS A 33 -36.72 -12.50 2.11
N LYS A 34 -37.14 -12.57 0.86
CA LYS A 34 -36.24 -12.47 -0.31
C LYS A 34 -36.11 -11.01 -0.72
N CYS A 35 -34.91 -10.54 -0.87
CA CYS A 35 -34.65 -9.23 -1.44
C CYS A 35 -34.82 -9.28 -2.95
N LEU A 36 -35.67 -8.43 -3.50
CA LEU A 36 -35.96 -8.40 -4.95
C LEU A 36 -34.80 -7.78 -5.78
N ASP A 37 -33.86 -7.11 -5.12
CA ASP A 37 -32.70 -6.50 -5.81
C ASP A 37 -31.54 -7.49 -6.05
N CYS A 38 -31.23 -8.37 -5.10
CA CYS A 38 -30.12 -9.32 -5.19
C CYS A 38 -30.55 -10.78 -5.23
N GLY A 39 -31.82 -11.07 -4.93
CA GLY A 39 -32.34 -12.43 -4.88
C GLY A 39 -32.05 -13.20 -3.60
N GLU A 40 -31.21 -12.67 -2.70
CA GLU A 40 -30.84 -13.34 -1.45
C GLU A 40 -31.93 -13.35 -0.40
N GLU A 41 -31.99 -14.43 0.40
CA GLU A 41 -32.91 -14.58 1.52
C GLU A 41 -32.28 -14.07 2.82
N HIS A 42 -33.09 -13.35 3.60
CA HIS A 42 -32.67 -12.78 4.88
C HIS A 42 -33.76 -12.97 5.93
N THR A 43 -33.39 -13.26 7.16
CA THR A 43 -34.33 -13.26 8.28
C THR A 43 -34.43 -11.84 8.83
N VAL A 44 -35.63 -11.27 8.75
CA VAL A 44 -35.86 -9.86 9.10
C VAL A 44 -37.03 -9.72 10.09
N TYR A 45 -36.96 -8.70 10.96
CA TYR A 45 -38.06 -8.33 11.84
C TYR A 45 -39.19 -7.74 11.02
N ILE A 46 -40.34 -8.42 11.02
CA ILE A 46 -41.44 -8.14 10.06
C ILE A 46 -42.04 -6.74 10.21
N GLN A 47 -42.09 -6.18 11.42
CA GLN A 47 -42.62 -4.83 11.63
C GLN A 47 -41.81 -3.77 10.93
N ASN A 48 -40.47 -3.95 10.85
CA ASN A 48 -39.61 -3.02 10.11
C ASN A 48 -39.89 -3.07 8.60
N VAL A 49 -40.22 -4.25 8.09
CA VAL A 49 -40.59 -4.44 6.68
C VAL A 49 -41.93 -3.78 6.38
N ILE A 50 -42.95 -4.07 7.19
CA ILE A 50 -44.32 -3.54 7.04
C ILE A 50 -44.35 -2.02 7.19
N SER A 51 -43.64 -1.47 8.18
CA SER A 51 -43.56 -0.02 8.45
C SER A 51 -42.70 0.74 7.43
N GLY A 52 -41.98 0.06 6.54
CA GLY A 52 -41.08 0.68 5.59
C GLY A 52 -39.74 1.15 6.18
N LYS A 53 -39.48 0.86 7.48
CA LYS A 53 -38.15 1.12 8.09
C LYS A 53 -37.07 0.29 7.43
N SER A 54 -37.35 -0.95 7.03
CA SER A 54 -36.52 -1.79 6.22
C SER A 54 -37.09 -1.91 4.81
N LYS A 55 -36.43 -1.30 3.83
CA LYS A 55 -36.90 -1.28 2.43
C LYS A 55 -36.26 -2.37 1.58
N SER A 56 -35.07 -2.84 1.92
CA SER A 56 -34.28 -3.87 1.23
C SER A 56 -33.20 -4.42 2.14
N CYS A 57 -32.39 -5.41 1.70
CA CYS A 57 -31.21 -5.89 2.41
C CYS A 57 -30.02 -4.90 2.41
N GLY A 58 -30.14 -3.79 1.72
CA GLY A 58 -29.07 -2.82 1.55
C GLY A 58 -28.04 -3.18 0.46
N CYS A 59 -28.30 -4.22 -0.34
CA CYS A 59 -27.36 -4.66 -1.37
C CYS A 59 -27.07 -3.59 -2.42
N LYS A 60 -28.08 -2.81 -2.84
CA LYS A 60 -27.90 -1.69 -3.78
C LYS A 60 -27.08 -0.56 -3.16
N SER A 61 -27.45 -0.12 -1.95
CA SER A 61 -26.69 0.93 -1.27
C SER A 61 -25.25 0.52 -1.01
N LYS A 62 -24.98 -0.74 -0.65
CA LYS A 62 -23.63 -1.28 -0.52
C LYS A 62 -22.89 -1.28 -1.87
N LYS A 63 -23.53 -1.71 -2.95
CA LYS A 63 -22.95 -1.69 -4.31
C LYS A 63 -22.75 -0.26 -4.81
N GLU A 64 -23.73 0.61 -4.66
CA GLU A 64 -23.64 2.03 -5.07
C GLU A 64 -22.62 2.80 -4.22
N THR A 65 -22.57 2.56 -2.90
CA THR A 65 -21.59 3.18 -2.02
C THR A 65 -20.18 2.67 -2.35
N ALA A 66 -19.98 1.38 -2.54
CA ALA A 66 -18.73 0.83 -2.98
C ALA A 66 -18.33 1.34 -4.39
N TYR A 67 -19.29 1.40 -5.31
CA TYR A 67 -19.06 1.90 -6.67
C TYR A 67 -18.81 3.41 -6.72
N ASN A 68 -19.50 4.21 -5.89
CA ASN A 68 -19.35 5.67 -5.87
C ASN A 68 -18.16 6.12 -5.00
N ILE A 69 -17.80 5.39 -3.93
CA ILE A 69 -16.60 5.66 -3.14
C ILE A 69 -15.34 5.43 -3.98
N ASN A 70 -15.37 4.49 -4.93
CA ASN A 70 -14.21 4.10 -5.74
C ASN A 70 -14.07 4.84 -7.07
N LYS A 71 -14.92 5.84 -7.37
CA LYS A 71 -14.79 6.67 -8.58
C LYS A 71 -13.90 7.90 -8.43
N LYS A 72 -13.02 7.95 -7.44
CA LYS A 72 -11.94 8.92 -7.45
C LYS A 72 -10.81 8.34 -8.31
N TYR A 73 -10.42 9.10 -9.31
CA TYR A 73 -9.23 8.82 -10.11
C TYR A 73 -8.15 9.82 -9.75
N ASN A 74 -6.91 9.40 -9.82
CA ASN A 74 -5.82 10.36 -9.69
C ASN A 74 -5.72 11.18 -10.98
N ASN A 75 -5.51 12.49 -10.83
CA ASN A 75 -5.06 13.32 -11.94
C ASN A 75 -3.65 12.90 -12.33
N PHE A 76 -3.34 12.95 -13.61
CA PHE A 76 -2.02 12.57 -14.12
C PHE A 76 -1.64 13.39 -15.36
N LYS A 77 -0.35 13.36 -15.68
CA LYS A 77 0.21 13.87 -16.93
C LYS A 77 1.10 12.79 -17.53
N ILE A 78 1.21 12.79 -18.85
CA ILE A 78 2.12 11.91 -19.57
C ILE A 78 3.18 12.82 -20.20
N VAL A 79 4.44 12.49 -19.94
CA VAL A 79 5.60 13.14 -20.54
C VAL A 79 6.47 12.02 -21.09
N ASP A 80 6.62 11.97 -22.39
CA ASP A 80 7.24 10.86 -23.12
C ASP A 80 6.55 9.52 -22.74
N ASN A 81 7.26 8.55 -22.20
CA ASN A 81 6.71 7.28 -21.75
C ASN A 81 6.51 7.19 -20.22
N VAL A 82 6.67 8.32 -19.52
CA VAL A 82 6.52 8.40 -18.07
C VAL A 82 5.19 9.03 -17.71
N VAL A 83 4.48 8.43 -16.79
CA VAL A 83 3.26 8.97 -16.22
C VAL A 83 3.57 9.61 -14.88
N ILE A 84 3.23 10.90 -14.75
CA ILE A 84 3.31 11.67 -13.51
C ILE A 84 1.92 11.65 -12.88
N VAL A 85 1.73 10.90 -11.81
CA VAL A 85 0.45 10.74 -11.12
C VAL A 85 0.43 11.64 -9.89
N PHE A 86 -0.63 12.42 -9.71
CA PHE A 86 -0.82 13.27 -8.54
C PHE A 86 -1.46 12.47 -7.42
N ILE A 87 -0.66 12.10 -6.40
CA ILE A 87 -1.11 11.33 -5.26
C ILE A 87 -2.09 12.16 -4.42
N ASN A 88 -3.19 11.56 -4.00
CA ASN A 88 -4.31 12.25 -3.34
C ASN A 88 -4.89 13.44 -4.15
N ASN A 89 -4.57 13.53 -5.46
CA ASN A 89 -4.81 14.71 -6.30
C ASN A 89 -4.11 15.98 -5.81
N ASP A 90 -3.06 15.83 -5.02
CA ASP A 90 -2.16 16.89 -4.58
C ASP A 90 -1.09 17.12 -5.69
N LYS A 91 -0.98 18.36 -6.17
CA LYS A 91 -0.05 18.72 -7.25
C LYS A 91 1.42 18.69 -6.83
N GLU A 92 1.70 18.78 -5.54
CA GLU A 92 3.06 18.75 -4.99
C GLU A 92 3.53 17.31 -4.71
N LYS A 93 2.60 16.37 -4.59
CA LYS A 93 2.90 14.97 -4.27
C LYS A 93 2.71 14.08 -5.49
N ILE A 94 3.81 13.76 -6.13
CA ILE A 94 3.80 13.02 -7.38
C ILE A 94 4.36 11.60 -7.22
N MET A 95 3.82 10.70 -8.03
CA MET A 95 4.35 9.35 -8.28
C MET A 95 4.71 9.24 -9.76
N LEU A 96 5.82 8.59 -10.06
CA LEU A 96 6.26 8.26 -11.41
C LEU A 96 6.03 6.78 -11.69
N CYS A 97 5.57 6.46 -12.87
CA CYS A 97 5.47 5.07 -13.36
C CYS A 97 5.54 5.02 -14.89
N ASP A 98 5.76 3.83 -15.41
CA ASP A 98 5.73 3.59 -16.85
C ASP A 98 4.28 3.59 -17.36
N ILE A 99 4.08 4.03 -18.60
CA ILE A 99 2.73 4.15 -19.18
C ILE A 99 2.01 2.80 -19.26
N GLU A 100 2.73 1.72 -19.53
CA GLU A 100 2.17 0.37 -19.62
C GLU A 100 1.57 -0.11 -18.30
N ASP A 101 2.20 0.24 -17.18
CA ASP A 101 1.74 -0.14 -15.85
C ASP A 101 0.60 0.76 -15.40
N TRP A 102 0.65 2.05 -15.77
CA TRP A 102 -0.43 2.99 -15.50
C TRP A 102 -1.74 2.58 -16.17
N GLU A 103 -1.69 2.16 -17.43
CA GLU A 103 -2.88 1.70 -18.16
C GLU A 103 -3.62 0.57 -17.43
N LYS A 104 -2.92 -0.31 -16.75
CA LYS A 104 -3.48 -1.40 -15.94
C LYS A 104 -4.02 -0.92 -14.59
N LEU A 105 -3.42 0.11 -14.01
CA LEU A 105 -3.61 0.50 -12.62
C LEU A 105 -4.35 1.84 -12.43
N LYS A 106 -4.64 2.59 -13.50
CA LYS A 106 -5.34 3.88 -13.45
C LYS A 106 -6.77 3.83 -12.91
N ALA A 107 -7.38 2.64 -12.91
CA ALA A 107 -8.72 2.44 -12.35
C ALA A 107 -8.75 2.47 -10.81
N CYS A 108 -7.60 2.32 -10.15
CA CYS A 108 -7.45 2.41 -8.71
C CYS A 108 -7.12 3.86 -8.28
N TYR A 109 -7.62 4.27 -7.11
CA TYR A 109 -7.27 5.57 -6.54
C TYR A 109 -6.07 5.44 -5.62
N TRP A 110 -4.93 5.95 -6.06
CA TRP A 110 -3.64 5.88 -5.37
C TRP A 110 -3.48 6.99 -4.33
N ARG A 111 -3.05 6.61 -3.15
CA ARG A 111 -2.82 7.47 -2.00
C ARG A 111 -1.43 7.23 -1.43
N ASP A 112 -0.94 8.21 -0.69
CA ASP A 112 0.22 7.98 0.17
C ASP A 112 -0.23 7.31 1.47
N ILE A 113 0.29 6.12 1.69
CA ILE A 113 0.14 5.42 2.96
C ILE A 113 1.53 5.00 3.44
N ASN A 114 1.95 5.60 4.55
CA ASN A 114 3.28 5.34 5.14
C ASN A 114 4.45 5.56 4.17
N GLY A 115 4.36 6.56 3.30
CA GLY A 115 5.41 6.89 2.35
C GLY A 115 5.44 6.03 1.09
N TYR A 116 4.36 5.31 0.78
CA TYR A 116 4.24 4.50 -0.43
C TYR A 116 2.94 4.80 -1.17
N ALA A 117 2.95 4.62 -2.48
CA ALA A 117 1.73 4.62 -3.28
C ALA A 117 0.94 3.33 -3.01
N ASP A 118 -0.21 3.47 -2.35
CA ASP A 118 -1.12 2.40 -1.94
C ASP A 118 -2.54 2.70 -2.43
N ALA A 119 -3.27 1.68 -2.81
CA ALA A 119 -4.67 1.79 -3.20
C ALA A 119 -5.49 0.62 -2.64
N LEU A 120 -6.77 0.88 -2.39
CA LEU A 120 -7.76 -0.16 -2.13
C LEU A 120 -8.42 -0.56 -3.45
N CYS A 121 -8.02 -1.70 -4.01
CA CYS A 121 -8.58 -2.28 -5.22
C CYS A 121 -9.23 -3.62 -4.88
N ASP A 122 -10.48 -3.82 -5.28
CA ASP A 122 -11.24 -5.04 -5.01
C ASP A 122 -11.17 -5.53 -3.55
N TYR A 123 -11.36 -4.58 -2.63
CA TYR A 123 -11.32 -4.80 -1.17
C TYR A 123 -9.96 -5.26 -0.61
N LYS A 124 -8.88 -5.17 -1.39
CA LYS A 124 -7.51 -5.45 -0.95
C LYS A 124 -6.64 -4.20 -1.06
N HIS A 125 -5.80 -4.00 -0.04
CA HIS A 125 -4.73 -3.02 -0.12
C HIS A 125 -3.62 -3.53 -1.01
N ILE A 126 -3.28 -2.76 -2.03
CA ILE A 126 -2.19 -3.07 -2.96
C ILE A 126 -1.20 -1.92 -2.98
N LYS A 127 0.08 -2.26 -3.08
CA LYS A 127 1.17 -1.29 -3.25
C LYS A 127 1.60 -1.26 -4.71
N PHE A 128 1.74 -0.06 -5.27
CA PHE A 128 2.00 0.12 -6.70
C PHE A 128 3.23 -0.67 -7.17
N HIS A 129 4.39 -0.50 -6.52
CA HIS A 129 5.64 -1.17 -6.87
C HIS A 129 5.53 -2.71 -6.87
N ARG A 130 4.72 -3.28 -5.97
CA ARG A 130 4.54 -4.74 -5.92
C ARG A 130 3.74 -5.26 -7.11
N VAL A 131 2.70 -4.52 -7.50
CA VAL A 131 1.87 -4.87 -8.67
C VAL A 131 2.67 -4.73 -9.96
N VAL A 132 3.46 -3.66 -10.11
CA VAL A 132 4.37 -3.46 -11.26
C VAL A 132 5.36 -4.61 -11.39
N MET A 133 5.91 -5.09 -10.28
CA MET A 133 6.87 -6.19 -10.26
C MET A 133 6.21 -7.58 -10.23
N ASN A 134 4.86 -7.63 -10.23
CA ASN A 134 4.07 -8.87 -10.17
C ASN A 134 4.43 -9.76 -8.97
N ILE A 135 4.55 -9.14 -7.78
CA ILE A 135 4.97 -9.81 -6.55
C ILE A 135 3.78 -9.90 -5.57
N ASP A 136 3.26 -11.11 -5.38
CA ASP A 136 2.20 -11.40 -4.41
C ASP A 136 2.75 -11.96 -3.08
N ASP A 137 3.88 -12.70 -3.11
CA ASP A 137 4.48 -13.27 -1.90
C ASP A 137 4.98 -12.16 -0.95
N PRO A 138 4.41 -12.02 0.27
CA PRO A 138 4.80 -10.99 1.22
C PRO A 138 6.25 -11.10 1.71
N LYS A 139 6.89 -12.26 1.55
CA LYS A 139 8.29 -12.49 1.95
C LYS A 139 9.28 -11.87 0.97
N ILE A 140 8.88 -11.70 -0.28
CA ILE A 140 9.70 -11.07 -1.31
C ILE A 140 9.54 -9.55 -1.17
N GLN A 141 10.65 -8.84 -1.11
CA GLN A 141 10.67 -7.38 -1.05
C GLN A 141 10.98 -6.78 -2.41
N VAL A 142 10.44 -5.58 -2.62
CA VAL A 142 10.78 -4.73 -3.75
C VAL A 142 11.42 -3.46 -3.20
N ASP A 143 12.61 -3.16 -3.67
CA ASP A 143 13.40 -1.99 -3.29
C ASP A 143 13.35 -0.93 -4.41
N HIS A 144 13.36 0.34 -4.01
CA HIS A 144 13.48 1.48 -4.91
C HIS A 144 14.97 1.88 -4.98
N ILE A 145 15.60 1.64 -6.12
CA ILE A 145 17.04 1.80 -6.33
C ILE A 145 17.53 3.19 -5.91
N ASN A 146 16.83 4.25 -6.31
CA ASN A 146 17.17 5.64 -5.97
C ASN A 146 16.69 6.08 -4.56
N GLY A 147 15.99 5.20 -3.83
CA GLY A 147 15.43 5.48 -2.52
C GLY A 147 14.14 6.32 -2.52
N ASN A 148 13.65 6.75 -3.69
CA ASN A 148 12.37 7.44 -3.82
C ASN A 148 11.23 6.42 -3.98
N THR A 149 10.44 6.22 -2.94
CA THR A 149 9.33 5.26 -2.88
C THR A 149 8.14 5.62 -3.78
N PHE A 150 8.14 6.82 -4.38
CA PHE A 150 7.17 7.26 -5.36
C PHE A 150 7.66 7.18 -6.81
N ASP A 151 8.90 6.79 -7.05
CA ASP A 151 9.40 6.48 -8.39
C ASP A 151 9.24 4.99 -8.67
N ASN A 152 8.07 4.62 -9.19
CA ASN A 152 7.67 3.23 -9.43
C ASN A 152 7.92 2.80 -10.90
N ARG A 153 8.82 3.46 -11.61
CA ARG A 153 9.28 3.00 -12.92
C ARG A 153 10.06 1.69 -12.77
N LYS A 154 9.87 0.75 -13.68
CA LYS A 154 10.54 -0.57 -13.63
C LYS A 154 12.05 -0.47 -13.53
N ILE A 155 12.64 0.52 -14.21
CA ILE A 155 14.08 0.79 -14.17
C ILE A 155 14.58 1.13 -12.76
N ASN A 156 13.70 1.63 -11.89
CA ASN A 156 14.00 1.99 -10.50
C ASN A 156 13.61 0.92 -9.48
N LEU A 157 13.01 -0.18 -9.90
CA LEU A 157 12.53 -1.24 -9.03
C LEU A 157 13.40 -2.49 -9.16
N ARG A 158 13.68 -3.14 -8.03
CA ARG A 158 14.37 -4.43 -8.01
C ARG A 158 13.83 -5.32 -6.91
N ILE A 159 13.86 -6.63 -7.16
CA ILE A 159 13.56 -7.64 -6.15
C ILE A 159 14.76 -7.75 -5.21
N CYS A 160 14.49 -7.82 -3.92
CA CYS A 160 15.53 -7.95 -2.90
C CYS A 160 15.04 -8.77 -1.70
N ASN A 161 15.99 -9.28 -0.92
CA ASN A 161 15.72 -9.83 0.40
C ASN A 161 15.79 -8.73 1.49
N ASN A 162 15.45 -9.09 2.73
CA ASN A 162 15.46 -8.15 3.87
C ASN A 162 16.83 -7.50 4.11
N GLN A 163 17.91 -8.27 3.92
CA GLN A 163 19.26 -7.79 4.13
C GLN A 163 19.66 -6.80 3.03
N GLU A 164 19.45 -7.16 1.77
CA GLU A 164 19.71 -6.31 0.61
C GLU A 164 18.95 -4.98 0.69
N ASN A 165 17.67 -5.02 1.04
CA ASN A 165 16.86 -3.83 1.25
C ASN A 165 17.42 -2.94 2.38
N SER A 166 18.01 -3.54 3.43
CA SER A 166 18.64 -2.78 4.51
C SER A 166 19.88 -2.01 4.07
N PHE A 167 20.58 -2.46 3.02
CA PHE A 167 21.77 -1.82 2.49
C PHE A 167 21.44 -0.48 1.81
N ASN A 168 20.30 -0.41 1.15
CA ASN A 168 19.84 0.80 0.47
C ASN A 168 19.25 1.85 1.44
N ARG A 169 18.98 1.51 2.70
CA ARG A 169 18.46 2.47 3.68
C ARG A 169 19.48 3.57 3.97
N GLY A 170 18.98 4.78 4.18
CA GLY A 170 19.77 5.92 4.62
C GLY A 170 20.34 5.76 6.04
N LYS A 171 20.90 6.84 6.59
CA LYS A 171 21.34 6.89 7.99
C LYS A 171 20.15 6.80 8.94
N ASN A 172 20.36 6.19 10.12
CA ASN A 172 19.33 6.14 11.16
C ASN A 172 19.05 7.54 11.73
N SER A 173 17.84 7.75 12.25
CA SER A 173 17.42 9.03 12.84
C SER A 173 18.25 9.47 14.05
N ASN A 174 18.82 8.51 14.80
CA ASN A 174 19.70 8.73 15.94
C ASN A 174 21.18 8.84 15.57
N ASN A 175 21.52 8.97 14.29
CA ASN A 175 22.90 9.08 13.84
C ASN A 175 23.49 10.44 14.22
N THR A 176 24.56 10.43 15.02
CA THR A 176 25.22 11.62 15.54
C THR A 176 26.41 12.10 14.70
N SER A 177 26.96 11.22 13.84
CA SER A 177 28.09 11.58 12.96
C SER A 177 27.71 12.33 11.71
N GLY A 178 26.42 12.33 11.34
CA GLY A 178 25.94 12.81 10.05
C GLY A 178 26.10 11.79 8.90
N TYR A 179 26.88 10.73 9.10
CA TYR A 179 27.27 9.75 8.08
C TYR A 179 26.85 8.33 8.45
N LYS A 180 26.25 7.57 7.50
CA LYS A 180 25.90 6.17 7.71
C LYS A 180 27.14 5.34 7.99
N GLY A 181 27.06 4.49 9.04
CA GLY A 181 28.14 3.55 9.38
C GLY A 181 29.40 4.20 9.97
N VAL A 182 29.32 5.45 10.38
CA VAL A 182 30.42 6.18 11.05
C VAL A 182 30.02 6.50 12.48
N TYR A 183 30.92 6.25 13.40
CA TYR A 183 30.75 6.58 14.81
C TYR A 183 32.03 7.14 15.43
N PHE A 184 31.87 7.91 16.51
CA PHE A 184 32.97 8.49 17.27
C PHE A 184 33.44 7.54 18.38
N ASP A 185 34.71 7.15 18.35
CA ASP A 185 35.36 6.37 19.41
C ASP A 185 35.85 7.33 20.50
N LYS A 186 35.08 7.44 21.58
CA LYS A 186 35.38 8.38 22.68
C LYS A 186 36.67 8.11 23.41
N GLU A 187 37.08 6.83 23.54
CA GLU A 187 38.31 6.44 24.22
C GLU A 187 39.55 6.93 23.47
N ARG A 188 39.47 6.93 22.16
CA ARG A 188 40.60 7.28 21.27
C ARG A 188 40.46 8.65 20.64
N ASN A 189 39.36 9.34 20.93
CA ASN A 189 39.03 10.66 20.37
C ASN A 189 39.15 10.73 18.84
N LYS A 190 38.61 9.71 18.14
CA LYS A 190 38.73 9.52 16.70
C LYS A 190 37.46 8.93 16.11
N TRP A 191 37.32 9.08 14.80
CA TRP A 191 36.19 8.50 14.04
C TRP A 191 36.55 7.13 13.49
N GLN A 192 35.54 6.23 13.44
CA GLN A 192 35.71 4.89 12.87
C GLN A 192 34.49 4.54 11.99
N GLY A 193 34.80 3.95 10.82
CA GLY A 193 33.79 3.34 9.95
C GLY A 193 33.53 1.90 10.38
N ALA A 194 32.25 1.48 10.38
CA ALA A 194 31.83 0.10 10.61
C ALA A 194 30.67 -0.29 9.72
N ILE A 195 30.68 -1.55 9.28
CA ILE A 195 29.65 -2.13 8.41
C ILE A 195 29.40 -3.57 8.82
N GLN A 196 28.13 -3.98 8.83
CA GLN A 196 27.74 -5.36 9.06
C GLN A 196 27.31 -6.02 7.75
N PHE A 197 27.81 -7.23 7.51
CA PHE A 197 27.45 -8.02 6.33
C PHE A 197 27.52 -9.51 6.67
N ASN A 198 26.46 -10.24 6.38
CA ASN A 198 26.34 -11.69 6.65
C ASN A 198 26.73 -12.09 8.09
N GLY A 199 26.23 -11.33 9.06
CA GLY A 199 26.51 -11.57 10.49
C GLY A 199 27.92 -11.16 10.95
N LYS A 200 28.81 -10.71 10.05
CA LYS A 200 30.15 -10.25 10.37
C LYS A 200 30.21 -8.73 10.45
N SER A 201 30.96 -8.23 11.43
CA SER A 201 31.25 -6.80 11.58
C SER A 201 32.62 -6.47 10.99
N TYR A 202 32.65 -5.55 10.05
CA TYR A 202 33.85 -5.02 9.46
C TYR A 202 34.09 -3.61 10.00
N LYS A 203 35.29 -3.33 10.48
CA LYS A 203 35.69 -2.00 10.97
C LYS A 203 36.85 -1.48 10.13
N SER A 204 36.93 -0.17 10.01
CA SER A 204 38.06 0.44 9.32
C SER A 204 39.40 0.05 10.00
N PRO A 205 40.47 -0.25 9.23
CA PRO A 205 41.74 -0.73 9.78
C PRO A 205 42.43 0.34 10.65
N ARG A 206 42.13 1.60 10.40
CA ARG A 206 42.57 2.75 11.18
C ARG A 206 41.40 3.62 11.61
N ARG A 207 41.64 4.48 12.58
CA ARG A 207 40.74 5.55 12.99
C ARG A 207 41.16 6.85 12.32
N TYR A 208 40.22 7.74 12.14
CA TYR A 208 40.35 8.95 11.36
C TYR A 208 40.16 10.20 12.23
N ASN A 209 40.71 11.32 11.78
CA ASN A 209 40.54 12.59 12.48
C ASN A 209 39.16 13.19 12.22
N THR A 210 38.56 12.93 11.05
CA THR A 210 37.29 13.48 10.63
C THR A 210 36.29 12.38 10.33
N PRO A 211 34.97 12.64 10.46
CA PRO A 211 33.94 11.66 10.10
C PRO A 211 33.90 11.43 8.59
N GLU A 212 34.29 12.40 7.76
CA GLU A 212 34.35 12.32 6.30
C GLU A 212 35.34 11.25 5.84
N GLU A 213 36.54 11.23 6.42
CA GLU A 213 37.55 10.22 6.10
C GLU A 213 37.05 8.79 6.45
N ALA A 214 36.42 8.64 7.63
CA ALA A 214 35.84 7.38 8.04
C ALA A 214 34.68 6.95 7.10
N TYR A 215 33.94 7.92 6.57
CA TYR A 215 32.84 7.69 5.64
C TYR A 215 33.32 7.27 4.24
N GLU A 216 34.42 7.81 3.76
CA GLU A 216 35.04 7.35 2.51
C GLU A 216 35.43 5.85 2.59
N TRP A 217 35.99 5.41 3.71
CA TRP A 217 36.21 3.98 3.92
C TRP A 217 34.91 3.18 3.91
N TYR A 218 33.85 3.71 4.57
CA TYR A 218 32.54 3.06 4.61
C TYR A 218 31.95 2.92 3.21
N LYS A 219 32.00 3.96 2.37
CA LYS A 219 31.53 3.93 0.98
C LYS A 219 32.23 2.84 0.18
N ASN A 220 33.55 2.83 0.21
CA ASN A 220 34.34 1.84 -0.52
C ASN A 220 34.03 0.41 -0.06
N LYS A 221 33.95 0.19 1.24
CA LYS A 221 33.61 -1.13 1.79
C LYS A 221 32.18 -1.54 1.51
N SER A 222 31.24 -0.59 1.51
CA SER A 222 29.85 -0.80 1.11
C SER A 222 29.75 -1.23 -0.36
N ASN A 223 30.46 -0.56 -1.26
CA ASN A 223 30.49 -0.91 -2.69
C ASN A 223 31.09 -2.30 -2.96
N GLU A 224 32.11 -2.68 -2.17
CA GLU A 224 32.71 -4.03 -2.23
C GLU A 224 31.72 -5.12 -1.79
N LEU A 225 31.06 -4.92 -0.63
CA LEU A 225 30.24 -5.94 0.02
C LEU A 225 28.83 -6.02 -0.56
N PHE A 226 28.20 -4.88 -0.84
CA PHE A 226 26.78 -4.81 -1.23
C PHE A 226 26.57 -4.79 -2.74
N LYS A 227 27.65 -4.59 -3.52
CA LYS A 227 27.61 -4.59 -4.99
C LYS A 227 26.53 -3.63 -5.53
N GLU A 228 25.58 -4.17 -6.33
CA GLU A 228 24.47 -3.41 -6.90
C GLU A 228 23.45 -2.88 -5.86
N PHE A 229 23.47 -3.43 -4.65
CA PHE A 229 22.62 -2.95 -3.54
C PHE A 229 23.26 -1.83 -2.72
N SER A 230 24.48 -1.43 -3.05
CA SER A 230 25.10 -0.28 -2.38
C SER A 230 24.38 1.01 -2.78
N VAL A 231 23.95 1.78 -1.78
CA VAL A 231 23.30 3.08 -1.98
C VAL A 231 24.13 4.07 -2.81
N PHE A 232 25.45 3.88 -2.85
CA PHE A 232 26.37 4.74 -3.59
C PHE A 232 26.41 4.42 -5.07
N LYS A 233 26.41 3.13 -5.45
CA LYS A 233 26.34 2.70 -6.87
C LYS A 233 24.99 2.98 -7.49
N SER A 234 23.93 2.79 -6.72
CA SER A 234 22.55 3.00 -7.19
C SER A 234 22.28 4.45 -7.58
N ARG A 235 22.88 5.42 -6.88
CA ARG A 235 22.71 6.86 -7.16
C ARG A 235 23.52 7.35 -8.34
N GLU A 236 24.72 6.81 -8.55
CA GLU A 236 25.55 7.14 -9.72
C GLU A 236 24.92 6.72 -11.04
N GLN A 237 24.11 5.64 -11.05
CA GLN A 237 23.39 5.18 -12.24
C GLN A 237 22.14 6.03 -12.55
N GLY A 238 21.51 6.62 -11.51
CA GLY A 238 20.37 7.51 -11.69
C GLY A 238 20.72 8.88 -12.30
N GLU A 239 21.91 9.39 -11.99
CA GLU A 239 22.38 10.68 -12.53
C GLU A 239 22.85 10.61 -14.00
N GLN A 240 23.15 9.41 -14.52
CA GLN A 240 23.56 9.21 -15.92
C GLN A 240 22.37 9.02 -16.88
N GLY A 241 21.17 8.81 -16.36
CA GLY A 241 19.94 8.65 -17.15
C GLY A 241 19.19 9.95 -17.45
N GLU A 242 19.64 11.08 -16.92
CA GLU A 242 19.01 12.40 -17.09
C GLU A 242 19.82 13.37 -18.01
N LYS A 243 20.71 12.85 -18.86
CA LYS A 243 21.40 13.66 -19.86
C LYS A 243 20.93 13.35 -21.26
#